data_597066dbbbc76f67dfc17be848e02c72
#
_entry.id   597066dbbbc76f67dfc17be848e02c72
#
_cell.length_a   1.000
_cell.length_b   1.000
_cell.length_c   1.000
_cell.angle_alpha   90.00
_cell.angle_beta   90.00
_cell.angle_gamma   90.00
#
_symmetry.space_group_name_H-M   'P 1'
#
loop_
_entity.id
_entity.type
_entity.pdbx_description
1 polymer ?
#
loop_
_entity_poly.entity_id
_entity_poly.type
_entity_poly.pdbx_seq_one_letter_code
_entity_poly.pdbx_strand_id
1 'polypeptide(L)'
;MLRLLALGLLLGTGPGSAAWAQASAKFDGQYRGELTLTKEIKENCTQPPLGALYPLRISRGQVQFVYVPRFDTILRGTIDENGIFKASARLKHGFVQMTGHIQGNNITASIVSPSCHYTYQTKD
;
A
#
# COMPACT_ATOMS: atom_id res chain seq x y z
N MET A 1 -15.36 39.01 -32.59
CA MET A 1 -15.06 38.73 -32.11
C MET A 1 -14.47 38.17 -31.36
N LEU A 2 -14.29 38.05 -31.13
CA LEU A 2 -13.69 37.59 -30.36
C LEU A 2 -13.81 36.68 -29.62
N ARG A 3 -14.13 36.38 -29.66
CA ARG A 3 -14.24 35.64 -29.00
C ARG A 3 -13.82 34.71 -28.90
N LEU A 4 -13.46 34.54 -29.16
CA LEU A 4 -13.03 33.66 -28.86
C LEU A 4 -12.45 33.27 -28.32
N LEU A 5 -12.08 33.75 -28.50
CA LEU A 5 -11.33 33.53 -27.88
C LEU A 5 -11.45 32.96 -26.89
N ALA A 6 -11.77 33.13 -26.62
CA ALA A 6 -11.93 32.72 -25.57
C ALA A 6 -11.94 31.49 -25.39
N LEU A 7 -11.81 31.26 -25.92
CA LEU A 7 -11.74 30.24 -25.61
C LEU A 7 -11.08 29.44 -25.24
N GLY A 8 -10.76 29.55 -25.46
CA GLY A 8 -10.07 28.61 -25.27
C GLY A 8 -9.44 28.47 -24.11
N LEU A 9 -9.16 29.08 -23.71
CA LEU A 9 -8.52 29.00 -22.76
C LEU A 9 -8.87 28.16 -21.89
N LEU A 10 -9.57 27.94 -21.70
CA LEU A 10 -9.89 27.19 -20.83
C LEU A 10 -9.38 26.04 -20.81
N LEU A 11 -8.82 25.71 -21.51
CA LEU A 11 -8.43 24.57 -21.60
C LEU A 11 -7.54 24.21 -20.68
N GLY A 12 -6.84 24.68 -20.22
CA GLY A 12 -5.86 24.18 -19.48
C GLY A 12 -6.06 23.72 -18.19
N THR A 13 -6.86 23.98 -17.66
CA THR A 13 -6.96 23.80 -16.42
C THR A 13 -6.99 22.50 -15.88
N GLY A 14 -7.58 21.76 -15.61
CA GLY A 14 -7.68 20.56 -14.91
C GLY A 14 -6.85 19.41 -15.30
N PRO A 15 -6.33 19.36 -16.47
CA PRO A 15 -5.70 18.15 -16.93
C PRO A 15 -4.60 17.61 -16.05
N GLY A 16 -3.87 18.43 -15.42
CA GLY A 16 -2.80 17.95 -14.59
C GLY A 16 -3.28 17.07 -13.44
N SER A 17 -4.33 17.46 -12.81
CA SER A 17 -4.86 16.68 -11.70
C SER A 17 -5.39 15.34 -12.13
N ALA A 18 -5.99 15.30 -13.29
CA ALA A 18 -6.51 14.04 -13.79
C ALA A 18 -5.39 13.04 -14.06
N ALA A 19 -4.29 13.50 -14.59
CA ALA A 19 -3.17 12.62 -14.86
C ALA A 19 -2.60 12.01 -13.58
N TRP A 20 -2.51 12.80 -12.54
CA TRP A 20 -2.10 12.31 -11.26
C TRP A 20 -2.99 11.20 -10.75
N ALA A 21 -4.26 11.39 -10.76
CA ALA A 21 -5.21 10.41 -10.28
C ALA A 21 -5.11 9.12 -11.07
N GLN A 22 -4.92 9.22 -12.38
CA GLN A 22 -4.80 8.03 -13.20
C GLN A 22 -3.56 7.23 -12.91
N ALA A 23 -2.45 7.91 -12.71
CA ALA A 23 -1.21 7.22 -12.38
C ALA A 23 -1.37 6.45 -11.08
N SER A 24 -2.00 7.05 -10.10
CA SER A 24 -2.20 6.39 -8.82
C SER A 24 -3.13 5.19 -8.89
N ALA A 25 -4.12 5.23 -9.78
CA ALA A 25 -5.09 4.15 -9.86
C ALA A 25 -4.59 2.92 -10.60
N LYS A 26 -3.40 2.98 -11.14
CA LYS A 26 -2.83 1.93 -11.97
C LYS A 26 -2.78 0.58 -11.26
N PHE A 27 -2.58 0.56 -9.97
CA PHE A 27 -2.42 -0.67 -9.20
C PHE A 27 -3.63 -1.01 -8.35
N ASP A 28 -4.74 -0.32 -8.54
CA ASP A 28 -5.91 -0.55 -7.71
C ASP A 28 -6.39 -1.99 -7.78
N GLY A 29 -6.82 -2.52 -6.66
CA GLY A 29 -7.31 -3.87 -6.60
C GLY A 29 -7.18 -4.46 -5.21
N GLN A 30 -7.55 -5.72 -5.09
CA GLN A 30 -7.35 -6.49 -3.88
C GLN A 30 -6.38 -7.62 -4.15
N TYR A 31 -5.43 -7.78 -3.26
CA TYR A 31 -4.37 -8.76 -3.39
C TYR A 31 -4.39 -9.64 -2.15
N ARG A 32 -3.96 -10.87 -2.27
CA ARG A 32 -3.90 -11.80 -1.15
C ARG A 32 -2.52 -12.40 -1.07
N GLY A 33 -1.99 -12.45 0.12
CA GLY A 33 -0.64 -12.97 0.30
C GLY A 33 -0.42 -13.61 1.64
N GLU A 34 0.66 -14.35 1.71
CA GLU A 34 1.07 -15.01 2.93
C GLU A 34 1.97 -14.08 3.74
N LEU A 35 1.86 -14.22 5.04
CA LEU A 35 2.66 -13.45 5.97
C LEU A 35 3.58 -14.41 6.70
N THR A 36 4.86 -14.11 6.70
CA THR A 36 5.87 -14.97 7.32
C THR A 36 6.66 -14.16 8.34
N LEU A 37 6.76 -14.67 9.55
CA LEU A 37 7.61 -14.07 10.57
C LEU A 37 9.06 -14.34 10.21
N THR A 38 9.85 -13.29 10.01
CA THR A 38 11.23 -13.43 9.58
C THR A 38 12.24 -13.09 10.67
N LYS A 39 11.82 -12.27 11.64
CA LYS A 39 12.74 -11.90 12.71
C LYS A 39 11.95 -11.51 13.94
N GLU A 40 12.38 -12.04 15.07
CA GLU A 40 11.78 -11.73 16.35
C GLU A 40 12.81 -11.00 17.20
N ILE A 41 12.59 -9.70 17.42
CA ILE A 41 13.53 -8.90 18.20
C ILE A 41 13.19 -9.00 19.68
N LYS A 42 11.90 -9.00 19.98
CA LYS A 42 11.39 -9.21 21.32
C LYS A 42 10.48 -10.42 21.29
N GLU A 43 10.29 -11.02 22.43
CA GLU A 43 9.41 -12.18 22.52
C GLU A 43 7.97 -11.85 22.17
N ASN A 44 7.22 -12.89 21.88
CA ASN A 44 5.78 -12.81 21.67
C ASN A 44 5.35 -12.26 20.30
N CYS A 45 6.17 -12.49 19.29
CA CYS A 45 5.71 -12.24 17.94
C CYS A 45 4.78 -13.37 17.49
N THR A 46 3.66 -12.99 16.88
CA THR A 46 2.70 -13.99 16.42
C THR A 46 3.21 -14.65 15.14
N GLN A 47 3.21 -15.97 15.14
CA GLN A 47 3.54 -16.73 13.96
C GLN A 47 2.25 -16.96 13.17
N PRO A 48 2.13 -16.41 11.95
CA PRO A 48 0.90 -16.61 11.19
C PRO A 48 0.68 -18.06 10.82
N PRO A 49 -0.56 -18.52 10.76
CA PRO A 49 -0.83 -19.89 10.34
C PRO A 49 -0.33 -20.13 8.92
N LEU A 50 0.24 -21.30 8.71
CA LEU A 50 0.75 -21.67 7.41
C LEU A 50 -0.36 -21.69 6.39
N GLY A 51 -0.15 -21.04 5.24
CA GLY A 51 -1.13 -21.03 4.17
C GLY A 51 -2.24 -20.00 4.30
N ALA A 52 -2.29 -19.28 5.42
CA ALA A 52 -3.28 -18.23 5.58
C ALA A 52 -2.96 -17.08 4.63
N LEU A 53 -3.99 -16.50 4.03
CA LEU A 53 -3.83 -15.39 3.09
C LEU A 53 -4.44 -14.14 3.67
N TYR A 54 -3.73 -13.04 3.56
CA TYR A 54 -4.17 -11.77 4.10
C TYR A 54 -4.35 -10.76 2.99
N PRO A 55 -5.45 -9.98 3.04
CA PRO A 55 -5.73 -9.05 1.95
C PRO A 55 -4.96 -7.74 2.10
N LEU A 56 -4.49 -7.26 0.97
CA LEU A 56 -3.95 -5.92 0.84
C LEU A 56 -4.81 -5.23 -0.19
N ARG A 57 -5.30 -4.06 0.13
CA ARG A 57 -6.21 -3.34 -0.75
C ARG A 57 -5.58 -2.04 -1.20
N ILE A 58 -5.71 -1.78 -2.50
CA ILE A 58 -5.26 -0.51 -3.07
C ILE A 58 -6.44 0.12 -3.77
N SER A 59 -6.75 1.36 -3.43
CA SER A 59 -7.85 2.10 -4.00
C SER A 59 -7.42 3.53 -4.21
N ARG A 60 -7.45 3.98 -5.45
CA ARG A 60 -7.04 5.33 -5.82
C ARG A 60 -5.62 5.62 -5.36
N GLY A 61 -4.76 4.63 -5.50
CA GLY A 61 -3.36 4.78 -5.11
C GLY A 61 -3.12 4.74 -3.63
N GLN A 62 -4.13 4.45 -2.83
CA GLN A 62 -3.99 4.37 -1.38
C GLN A 62 -3.98 2.92 -0.94
N VAL A 63 -3.04 2.59 -0.08
CA VAL A 63 -2.79 1.23 0.36
C VAL A 63 -3.38 1.04 1.74
N GLN A 64 -4.05 -0.09 1.95
CA GLN A 64 -4.55 -0.49 3.27
C GLN A 64 -4.21 -1.94 3.52
N PHE A 65 -3.64 -2.22 4.66
CA PHE A 65 -3.33 -3.57 5.07
C PHE A 65 -3.67 -3.75 6.54
N VAL A 66 -4.42 -4.79 6.87
CA VAL A 66 -4.73 -5.09 8.26
C VAL A 66 -3.59 -5.89 8.84
N TYR A 67 -2.90 -5.29 9.80
CA TYR A 67 -1.75 -5.92 10.44
C TYR A 67 -2.25 -6.95 11.44
N VAL A 68 -2.26 -8.20 11.03
CA VAL A 68 -2.89 -9.29 11.76
C VAL A 68 -2.33 -9.52 13.15
N PRO A 69 -1.01 -9.47 13.38
CA PRO A 69 -0.49 -9.62 14.73
C PRO A 69 -1.06 -8.61 15.72
N ARG A 70 -1.61 -7.52 15.18
CA ARG A 70 -2.31 -6.50 15.94
C ARG A 70 -3.53 -6.14 15.13
N PHE A 71 -4.52 -7.00 15.13
CA PHE A 71 -5.59 -6.95 14.15
C PHE A 71 -6.48 -5.71 14.22
N ASP A 72 -6.36 -4.91 15.24
CA ASP A 72 -7.05 -3.63 15.28
C ASP A 72 -6.22 -2.52 14.65
N THR A 73 -5.09 -2.86 14.04
CA THR A 73 -4.18 -1.88 13.45
C THR A 73 -4.25 -1.98 11.94
N ILE A 74 -4.58 -0.86 11.29
CA ILE A 74 -4.61 -0.79 9.83
C ILE A 74 -3.44 0.06 9.37
N LEU A 75 -2.59 -0.51 8.52
CA LEU A 75 -1.51 0.23 7.92
C LEU A 75 -2.05 0.94 6.69
N ARG A 76 -1.76 2.21 6.56
CA ARG A 76 -2.25 3.04 5.46
C ARG A 76 -1.09 3.76 4.81
N GLY A 77 -1.15 3.90 3.52
CA GLY A 77 -0.10 4.60 2.80
C GLY A 77 -0.45 4.81 1.36
N THR A 78 0.57 4.98 0.53
CA THR A 78 0.40 5.30 -0.89
C THR A 78 1.34 4.48 -1.73
N ILE A 79 1.00 4.36 -3.01
CA ILE A 79 1.82 3.66 -4.00
C ILE A 79 2.15 4.62 -5.12
N ASP A 80 3.38 4.53 -5.64
CA ASP A 80 3.79 5.40 -6.73
C ASP A 80 3.61 4.72 -8.10
N GLU A 81 3.98 5.40 -9.16
CA GLU A 81 3.82 4.90 -10.52
C GLU A 81 4.63 3.67 -10.81
N ASN A 82 5.69 3.46 -10.06
CA ASN A 82 6.58 2.32 -10.27
C ASN A 82 6.17 1.11 -9.47
N GLY A 83 5.07 1.20 -8.72
CA GLY A 83 4.61 0.07 -7.94
C GLY A 83 5.26 -0.04 -6.58
N ILE A 84 5.98 0.99 -6.15
CA ILE A 84 6.62 0.98 -4.83
C ILE A 84 5.67 1.65 -3.85
N PHE A 85 5.41 0.98 -2.73
CA PHE A 85 4.47 1.53 -1.76
C PHE A 85 5.03 1.47 -0.35
N LYS A 86 4.47 2.35 0.46
CA LYS A 86 4.74 2.40 1.89
C LYS A 86 3.43 2.57 2.61
N ALA A 87 3.27 1.85 3.70
CA ALA A 87 2.10 1.96 4.55
C ALA A 87 2.57 1.84 5.99
N SER A 88 1.91 2.54 6.89
CA SER A 88 2.35 2.52 8.28
C SER A 88 1.19 2.78 9.22
N ALA A 89 1.44 2.50 10.48
CA ALA A 89 0.51 2.82 11.54
C ALA A 89 1.30 3.11 12.80
N ARG A 90 0.76 3.99 13.61
CA ARG A 90 1.35 4.31 14.89
C ARG A 90 0.92 3.27 15.91
N LEU A 91 1.87 2.76 16.65
CA LEU A 91 1.61 1.88 17.77
C LEU A 91 1.83 2.65 19.07
N LYS A 92 1.51 2.03 20.17
CA LYS A 92 1.71 2.65 21.46
C LYS A 92 3.17 3.02 21.70
N HIS A 93 4.08 2.19 21.24
CA HIS A 93 5.51 2.39 21.49
C HIS A 93 6.31 2.40 20.19
N GLY A 94 5.81 3.05 19.17
CA GLY A 94 6.55 3.17 17.91
C GLY A 94 5.65 3.04 16.72
N PHE A 95 6.21 2.55 15.62
CA PHE A 95 5.48 2.42 14.37
C PHE A 95 5.61 1.02 13.83
N VAL A 96 4.60 0.59 13.09
CA VAL A 96 4.77 -0.56 12.21
C VAL A 96 4.75 -0.01 10.79
N GLN A 97 5.66 -0.47 9.97
CA GLN A 97 5.85 0.06 8.63
C GLN A 97 5.98 -1.07 7.63
N MET A 98 5.25 -0.94 6.54
CA MET A 98 5.28 -1.89 5.44
C MET A 98 5.83 -1.18 4.22
N THR A 99 6.81 -1.80 3.57
CA THR A 99 7.40 -1.27 2.35
C THR A 99 7.39 -2.39 1.33
N GLY A 100 6.87 -2.13 0.16
CA GLY A 100 6.76 -3.19 -0.82
C GLY A 100 6.78 -2.71 -2.25
N HIS A 101 6.67 -3.68 -3.13
CA HIS A 101 6.76 -3.46 -4.57
C HIS A 101 5.77 -4.38 -5.27
N ILE A 102 5.02 -3.83 -6.21
CA ILE A 102 4.12 -4.61 -7.05
C ILE A 102 4.71 -4.72 -8.43
N GLN A 103 4.82 -5.95 -8.92
CA GLN A 103 5.21 -6.21 -10.30
C GLN A 103 4.15 -7.12 -10.91
N GLY A 104 3.42 -6.62 -11.89
CA GLY A 104 2.26 -7.33 -12.41
C GLY A 104 1.23 -7.48 -11.30
N ASN A 105 0.89 -8.72 -10.96
CA ASN A 105 -0.03 -9.00 -9.87
C ASN A 105 0.68 -9.50 -8.62
N ASN A 106 2.00 -9.43 -8.62
CA ASN A 106 2.77 -9.98 -7.51
C ASN A 106 3.28 -8.89 -6.60
N ILE A 107 3.08 -9.07 -5.32
CA ILE A 107 3.55 -8.13 -4.31
C ILE A 107 4.53 -8.83 -3.41
N THR A 108 5.65 -8.17 -3.15
CA THR A 108 6.59 -8.57 -2.13
C THR A 108 6.79 -7.38 -1.22
N ALA A 109 6.69 -7.59 0.08
CA ALA A 109 6.81 -6.49 1.02
C ALA A 109 7.43 -6.95 2.33
N SER A 110 8.00 -6.00 3.04
CA SER A 110 8.53 -6.20 4.39
C SER A 110 7.72 -5.39 5.37
N ILE A 111 7.43 -5.97 6.52
CA ILE A 111 6.71 -5.29 7.58
C ILE A 111 7.59 -5.30 8.81
N VAL A 112 7.88 -4.12 9.32
CA VAL A 112 8.81 -3.93 10.43
C VAL A 112 8.12 -3.19 11.55
N SER A 113 8.14 -3.78 12.74
CA SER A 113 7.69 -3.12 13.95
C SER A 113 8.82 -3.18 14.96
N PRO A 114 8.69 -2.50 16.10
CA PRO A 114 9.78 -2.52 17.08
C PRO A 114 10.14 -3.91 17.57
N SER A 115 9.23 -4.85 17.51
CA SER A 115 9.46 -6.18 18.08
C SER A 115 9.53 -7.29 17.04
N CYS A 116 8.88 -7.12 15.89
CA CYS A 116 8.68 -8.23 14.97
C CYS A 116 8.84 -7.80 13.53
N HIS A 117 9.47 -8.65 12.74
CA HIS A 117 9.60 -8.41 11.30
C HIS A 117 8.88 -9.53 10.55
N TYR A 118 8.14 -9.15 9.51
CA TYR A 118 7.43 -10.10 8.66
C TYR A 118 7.73 -9.82 7.20
N THR A 119 7.53 -10.83 6.38
CA THR A 119 7.53 -10.69 4.92
C THR A 119 6.14 -11.02 4.42
N TYR A 120 5.67 -10.25 3.47
CA TYR A 120 4.38 -10.46 2.82
C TYR A 120 4.62 -10.79 1.37
N GLN A 121 4.00 -11.87 0.88
CA GLN A 121 4.19 -12.32 -0.48
C GLN A 121 2.85 -12.80 -1.03
N THR A 122 2.39 -12.22 -2.14
CA THR A 122 1.14 -12.67 -2.75
C THR A 122 1.29 -14.04 -3.37
N LYS A 123 0.17 -14.71 -3.45
CA LYS A 123 0.08 -16.04 -4.09
C LYS A 123 -0.81 -15.91 -5.32
N ASP A 124 -0.42 -16.57 -6.36
CA ASP A 124 -1.20 -16.63 -7.59
C ASP A 124 -2.33 -17.61 -7.50
#